data_1e5e3f90c9670e8b871cc6b5001c14fd
#
_entry.id   1e5e3f90c9670e8b871cc6b5001c14fd
#
_cell.length_a   1.000
_cell.length_b   1.000
_cell.length_c   1.000
_cell.angle_alpha   90.00
_cell.angle_beta   90.00
_cell.angle_gamma   90.00
#
_symmetry.space_group_name_H-M   'P 1'
#
loop_
_entity.id
_entity.type
_entity.pdbx_description
1 polymer ?
#
loop_
_entity_poly.entity_id
_entity_poly.type
_entity_poly.pdbx_seq_one_letter_code
_entity_poly.pdbx_strand_id
1 'polypeptide(L)'
;MSVKMQRRLFTVQEYHLMSEAGIFGENDRVELIEGEILEMAAISPRHASCVKRLIGQFRQIPEELAILGVQDPIQLTEKTEPQPDVVLLHPRADYYATAHPIPSEVLLLVEVSDSTVDFDRDVKVPNYARSGIREVWLWILRKTV
;
A
#
# COMPACT_ATOMS: atom_id res chain seq x y z
N MET A 1 -30.48 17.08 -23.64
CA MET A 1 -29.54 17.00 -22.46
C MET A 1 -28.61 15.84 -22.60
N SER A 2 -27.32 16.06 -22.43
CA SER A 2 -26.37 14.97 -22.39
C SER A 2 -26.33 14.35 -20.98
N VAL A 3 -26.29 13.04 -20.91
CA VAL A 3 -26.15 12.30 -19.66
C VAL A 3 -24.67 12.17 -19.34
N LYS A 4 -24.27 12.63 -18.17
CA LYS A 4 -22.90 12.51 -17.71
C LYS A 4 -22.66 11.10 -17.17
N MET A 5 -21.72 10.39 -17.76
CA MET A 5 -21.36 9.05 -17.32
C MET A 5 -20.62 9.12 -15.98
N GLN A 6 -20.95 8.19 -15.09
CA GLN A 6 -20.29 8.07 -13.79
C GLN A 6 -19.59 6.73 -13.68
N ARG A 7 -18.43 6.70 -13.01
CA ARG A 7 -17.72 5.46 -12.73
C ARG A 7 -18.39 4.73 -11.57
N ARG A 8 -18.47 3.41 -11.67
CA ARG A 8 -18.90 2.56 -10.56
C ARG A 8 -17.69 2.33 -9.66
N LEU A 9 -17.62 3.03 -8.54
CA LEU A 9 -16.54 2.88 -7.57
C LEU A 9 -16.83 1.71 -6.63
N PHE A 10 -15.79 0.97 -6.27
CA PHE A 10 -15.91 -0.19 -5.40
C PHE A 10 -15.50 0.15 -3.97
N THR A 11 -16.14 -0.53 -3.02
CA THR A 11 -15.73 -0.51 -1.63
C THR A 11 -14.68 -1.59 -1.37
N VAL A 12 -13.94 -1.47 -0.27
CA VAL A 12 -13.01 -2.50 0.20
C VAL A 12 -13.73 -3.83 0.39
N GLN A 13 -14.95 -3.80 0.95
CA GLN A 13 -15.74 -5.01 1.14
C GLN A 13 -16.06 -5.69 -0.19
N GLU A 14 -16.50 -4.94 -1.20
CA GLU A 14 -16.74 -5.47 -2.54
C GLU A 14 -15.45 -6.01 -3.17
N TYR A 15 -14.37 -5.29 -3.02
CA TYR A 15 -13.05 -5.70 -3.52
C TYR A 15 -12.60 -7.04 -2.90
N HIS A 16 -12.79 -7.23 -1.60
CA HIS A 16 -12.51 -8.51 -0.94
C HIS A 16 -13.39 -9.64 -1.44
N LEU A 17 -14.69 -9.37 -1.67
CA LEU A 17 -15.61 -10.37 -2.26
C LEU A 17 -15.18 -10.77 -3.66
N MET A 18 -14.70 -9.83 -4.47
CA MET A 18 -14.17 -10.10 -5.80
C MET A 18 -12.94 -11.01 -5.74
N SER A 19 -12.05 -10.75 -4.80
CA SER A 19 -10.87 -11.59 -4.56
C SER A 19 -11.26 -13.01 -4.13
N GLU A 20 -12.19 -13.15 -3.20
CA GLU A 20 -12.70 -14.45 -2.74
C GLU A 20 -13.40 -15.22 -3.87
N ALA A 21 -14.07 -14.52 -4.78
CA ALA A 21 -14.73 -15.11 -5.95
C ALA A 21 -13.76 -15.55 -7.05
N GLY A 22 -12.45 -15.26 -6.90
CA GLY A 22 -11.44 -15.66 -7.87
C GLY A 22 -11.35 -14.76 -9.09
N ILE A 23 -11.86 -13.52 -9.02
CA ILE A 23 -11.76 -12.55 -10.12
C ILE A 23 -10.30 -12.19 -10.38
N PHE A 24 -9.48 -12.12 -9.34
CA PHE A 24 -8.05 -11.88 -9.47
C PHE A 24 -7.30 -13.21 -9.36
N GLY A 25 -6.43 -13.49 -10.34
CA GLY A 25 -5.57 -14.67 -10.34
C GLY A 25 -4.36 -14.52 -9.43
N GLU A 26 -3.64 -15.62 -9.20
CA GLU A 26 -2.44 -15.63 -8.34
C GLU A 26 -1.35 -14.66 -8.82
N ASN A 27 -1.29 -14.40 -10.13
CA ASN A 27 -0.30 -13.52 -10.71
C ASN A 27 -0.78 -12.07 -10.84
N ASP A 28 -2.04 -11.79 -10.51
CA ASP A 28 -2.58 -10.44 -10.56
C ASP A 28 -2.11 -9.66 -9.35
N ARG A 29 -1.47 -8.52 -9.60
CA ARG A 29 -1.06 -7.58 -8.57
C ARG A 29 -1.87 -6.31 -8.74
N VAL A 30 -2.90 -6.18 -7.90
CA VAL A 30 -3.82 -5.03 -7.94
C VAL A 30 -3.93 -4.40 -6.56
N GLU A 31 -4.34 -3.14 -6.53
CA GLU A 31 -4.69 -2.43 -5.30
C GLU A 31 -5.93 -1.59 -5.54
N LEU A 32 -6.65 -1.26 -4.49
CA LEU A 32 -7.85 -0.43 -4.55
C LEU A 32 -7.52 0.98 -4.12
N ILE A 33 -7.66 1.95 -5.02
CA ILE A 33 -7.39 3.37 -4.76
C ILE A 33 -8.61 4.19 -5.16
N GLU A 34 -9.22 4.88 -4.19
CA GLU A 34 -10.41 5.72 -4.40
C GLU A 34 -11.52 5.00 -5.18
N GLY A 35 -11.73 3.72 -4.86
CA GLY A 35 -12.76 2.89 -5.48
C GLY A 35 -12.37 2.28 -6.82
N GLU A 36 -11.19 2.58 -7.35
CA GLU A 36 -10.70 2.03 -8.60
C GLU A 36 -9.70 0.90 -8.35
N ILE A 37 -9.84 -0.19 -9.09
CA ILE A 37 -8.93 -1.33 -9.04
C ILE A 37 -7.82 -1.07 -10.05
N LEU A 38 -6.60 -0.89 -9.55
CA LEU A 38 -5.44 -0.53 -10.36
C LEU A 38 -4.43 -1.66 -10.37
N GLU A 39 -3.86 -1.94 -11.55
CA GLU A 39 -2.76 -2.86 -11.67
C GLU A 39 -1.48 -2.22 -11.13
N MET A 40 -0.75 -2.95 -10.29
CA MET A 40 0.53 -2.51 -9.77
C MET A 40 1.63 -2.72 -10.80
N ALA A 41 2.59 -1.81 -10.86
CA ALA A 41 3.75 -1.94 -11.72
C ALA A 41 4.58 -3.19 -11.35
N ALA A 42 5.24 -3.78 -12.34
CA ALA A 42 6.17 -4.87 -12.11
C ALA A 42 7.34 -4.41 -11.23
N ILE A 43 7.78 -5.28 -10.33
CA ILE A 43 8.89 -4.99 -9.43
C ILE A 43 10.21 -5.13 -10.20
N SER A 44 10.93 -4.01 -10.37
CA SER A 44 12.26 -4.01 -10.96
C SER A 44 13.31 -4.54 -9.96
N PRO A 45 14.49 -4.99 -10.45
CA PRO A 45 15.58 -5.36 -9.54
C PRO A 45 16.01 -4.21 -8.62
N ARG A 46 15.99 -2.98 -9.10
CA ARG A 46 16.33 -1.79 -8.30
C ARG A 46 15.33 -1.56 -7.17
N HIS A 47 14.05 -1.68 -7.48
CA HIS A 47 12.97 -1.59 -6.48
C HIS A 47 13.12 -2.69 -5.44
N ALA A 48 13.27 -3.94 -5.85
CA ALA A 48 13.44 -5.08 -4.95
C ALA A 48 14.68 -4.94 -4.06
N SER A 49 15.78 -4.46 -4.60
CA SER A 49 17.02 -4.23 -3.85
C SER A 49 16.82 -3.17 -2.76
N CYS A 50 16.15 -2.06 -3.08
CA CYS A 50 15.87 -1.01 -2.13
C CYS A 50 14.98 -1.53 -0.98
N VAL A 51 13.92 -2.28 -1.30
CA VAL A 51 13.04 -2.88 -0.29
C VAL A 51 13.83 -3.82 0.62
N LYS A 52 14.70 -4.66 0.07
CA LYS A 52 15.55 -5.57 0.87
C LYS A 52 16.46 -4.81 1.84
N ARG A 53 17.04 -3.69 1.40
CA ARG A 53 17.87 -2.84 2.26
C ARG A 53 17.08 -2.22 3.39
N LEU A 54 15.86 -1.72 3.10
CA LEU A 54 14.97 -1.19 4.12
C LEU A 54 14.57 -2.24 5.14
N ILE A 55 14.22 -3.44 4.68
CA ILE A 55 13.93 -4.58 5.57
C ILE A 55 15.12 -4.88 6.48
N GLY A 56 16.33 -4.90 5.91
CA GLY A 56 17.56 -5.14 6.68
C GLY A 56 17.78 -4.13 7.78
N GLN A 57 17.43 -2.88 7.56
CA GLN A 57 17.52 -1.82 8.57
C GLN A 57 16.39 -1.92 9.61
N PHE A 58 15.16 -2.04 9.15
CA PHE A 58 14.00 -2.00 10.05
C PHE A 58 13.87 -3.24 10.93
N ARG A 59 14.30 -4.42 10.47
CA ARG A 59 14.22 -5.63 11.30
C ARG A 59 15.15 -5.60 12.53
N GLN A 60 16.03 -4.60 12.64
CA GLN A 60 16.81 -4.36 13.85
C GLN A 60 15.98 -3.74 14.96
N ILE A 61 14.80 -3.22 14.64
CA ILE A 61 13.87 -2.67 15.62
C ILE A 61 13.21 -3.86 16.35
N PRO A 62 13.23 -3.89 17.70
CA PRO A 62 12.57 -4.95 18.45
C PRO A 62 11.07 -5.01 18.14
N GLU A 63 10.53 -6.23 18.05
CA GLU A 63 9.09 -6.44 17.76
C GLU A 63 8.18 -5.84 18.84
N GLU A 64 8.67 -5.64 20.04
CA GLU A 64 7.96 -4.97 21.12
C GLU A 64 7.71 -3.48 20.83
N LEU A 65 8.49 -2.90 19.92
CA LEU A 65 8.36 -1.49 19.52
C LEU A 65 7.60 -1.31 18.21
N ALA A 66 7.80 -2.22 17.25
CA ALA A 66 7.13 -2.14 15.96
C ALA A 66 7.11 -3.49 15.25
N ILE A 67 6.03 -3.76 14.53
CA ILE A 67 5.92 -4.91 13.63
C ILE A 67 6.21 -4.43 12.22
N LEU A 68 7.13 -5.11 11.53
CA LEU A 68 7.49 -4.83 10.14
C LEU A 68 6.53 -5.55 9.20
N GLY A 69 5.89 -4.80 8.31
CA GLY A 69 5.09 -5.35 7.21
C GLY A 69 5.72 -5.01 5.86
N VAL A 70 5.63 -5.93 4.91
CA VAL A 70 6.23 -5.78 3.59
C VAL A 70 5.21 -6.14 2.52
N GLN A 71 4.83 -5.14 1.72
CA GLN A 71 3.91 -5.31 0.58
C GLN A 71 2.56 -5.93 0.95
N ASP A 72 2.12 -5.72 2.18
CA ASP A 72 0.80 -6.13 2.65
C ASP A 72 -0.20 -4.98 2.54
N PRO A 73 -1.50 -5.27 2.37
CA PRO A 73 -2.52 -4.23 2.32
C PRO A 73 -2.66 -3.44 3.62
N ILE A 74 -3.03 -2.16 3.48
CA ILE A 74 -3.50 -1.32 4.59
C ILE A 74 -4.85 -0.75 4.18
N GLN A 75 -5.84 -0.82 5.06
CA GLN A 75 -7.14 -0.23 4.78
C GLN A 75 -7.16 1.23 5.24
N LEU A 76 -7.09 2.16 4.29
CA LEU A 76 -7.10 3.59 4.60
C LEU A 76 -8.51 4.13 4.84
N THR A 77 -9.44 3.77 3.95
CA THR A 77 -10.85 4.17 3.97
C THR A 77 -11.71 3.01 3.49
N GLU A 78 -13.02 3.24 3.38
CA GLU A 78 -13.93 2.24 2.82
C GLU A 78 -13.70 1.95 1.33
N LYS A 79 -12.94 2.80 0.64
CA LYS A 79 -12.71 2.70 -0.82
C LYS A 79 -11.24 2.67 -1.21
N THR A 80 -10.33 2.62 -0.24
CA THR A 80 -8.89 2.67 -0.54
C THR A 80 -8.14 1.67 0.34
N GLU A 81 -7.53 0.70 -0.32
CA GLU A 81 -6.70 -0.33 0.32
C GLU A 81 -5.45 -0.56 -0.52
N PRO A 82 -4.43 0.28 -0.35
CA PRO A 82 -3.16 0.14 -1.06
C PRO A 82 -2.30 -0.95 -0.46
N GLN A 83 -1.25 -1.34 -1.19
CA GLN A 83 -0.20 -2.25 -0.73
C GLN A 83 1.14 -1.50 -0.71
N PRO A 84 1.44 -0.78 0.37
CA PRO A 84 2.71 -0.07 0.48
C PRO A 84 3.90 -1.04 0.55
N ASP A 85 5.07 -0.58 0.12
CA ASP A 85 6.24 -1.43 0.07
C ASP A 85 6.71 -1.87 1.45
N VAL A 86 6.79 -0.94 2.42
CA VAL A 86 7.23 -1.24 3.78
C VAL A 86 6.44 -0.41 4.77
N VAL A 87 6.02 -1.04 5.87
CA VAL A 87 5.36 -0.36 6.97
C VAL A 87 5.93 -0.79 8.31
N LEU A 88 5.91 0.12 9.26
CA LEU A 88 6.10 -0.18 10.67
C LEU A 88 4.77 0.05 11.38
N LEU A 89 4.31 -0.97 12.08
CA LEU A 89 3.01 -1.00 12.73
C LEU A 89 3.14 -1.03 14.25
N HIS A 90 2.15 -0.49 14.94
CA HIS A 90 2.02 -0.70 16.38
C HIS A 90 1.97 -2.19 16.70
N PRO A 91 2.66 -2.66 17.74
CA PRO A 91 2.60 -4.06 18.14
C PRO A 91 1.17 -4.52 18.46
N ARG A 92 0.81 -5.71 17.96
CA ARG A 92 -0.42 -6.40 18.29
C ARG A 92 -0.12 -7.87 18.50
N ALA A 93 -0.76 -8.46 19.53
CA ALA A 93 -0.52 -9.85 19.87
C ALA A 93 -0.90 -10.84 18.76
N ASP A 94 -1.90 -10.50 17.94
CA ASP A 94 -2.35 -11.34 16.82
C ASP A 94 -1.59 -11.06 15.50
N TYR A 95 -0.62 -10.15 15.50
CA TYR A 95 0.13 -9.76 14.29
C TYR A 95 -0.78 -9.40 13.12
N TYR A 96 -1.92 -8.74 13.40
CA TYR A 96 -2.91 -8.33 12.40
C TYR A 96 -3.54 -9.51 11.65
N ALA A 97 -3.71 -10.64 12.31
CA ALA A 97 -4.21 -11.87 11.68
C ALA A 97 -5.70 -11.80 11.32
N THR A 98 -6.48 -10.92 11.94
CA THR A 98 -7.95 -10.85 11.75
C THR A 98 -8.39 -9.74 10.78
N ALA A 99 -7.56 -8.73 10.57
CA ALA A 99 -7.87 -7.61 9.67
C ALA A 99 -6.58 -6.89 9.28
N HIS A 100 -6.58 -6.26 8.10
CA HIS A 100 -5.47 -5.41 7.70
C HIS A 100 -5.37 -4.16 8.60
N PRO A 101 -4.16 -3.61 8.77
CA PRO A 101 -3.98 -2.41 9.58
C PRO A 101 -4.78 -1.21 9.04
N ILE A 102 -5.19 -0.35 9.96
CA ILE A 102 -5.82 0.94 9.67
C ILE A 102 -4.83 2.08 9.95
N PRO A 103 -5.09 3.32 9.49
CA PRO A 103 -4.11 4.42 9.60
C PRO A 103 -3.58 4.69 11.01
N SER A 104 -4.41 4.58 12.05
CA SER A 104 -3.98 4.80 13.43
C SER A 104 -2.98 3.75 13.95
N GLU A 105 -2.87 2.63 13.27
CA GLU A 105 -1.95 1.54 13.63
C GLU A 105 -0.61 1.62 12.91
N VAL A 106 -0.44 2.59 12.00
CA VAL A 106 0.78 2.77 11.21
C VAL A 106 1.69 3.80 11.87
N LEU A 107 2.92 3.39 12.19
CA LEU A 107 3.97 4.27 12.72
C LEU A 107 4.72 4.96 11.59
N LEU A 108 5.04 4.23 10.54
CA LEU A 108 5.77 4.72 9.37
C LEU A 108 5.35 3.90 8.15
N LEU A 109 5.18 4.59 7.03
CA LEU A 109 4.91 3.96 5.75
C LEU A 109 5.94 4.42 4.73
N VAL A 110 6.54 3.47 4.01
CA VAL A 110 7.53 3.76 2.97
C VAL A 110 7.05 3.22 1.64
N GLU A 111 7.03 4.09 0.64
CA GLU A 111 6.85 3.72 -0.76
C GLU A 111 8.19 3.87 -1.47
N VAL A 112 8.60 2.84 -2.19
CA VAL A 112 9.78 2.86 -3.05
C VAL A 112 9.29 3.06 -4.48
N SER A 113 9.75 4.13 -5.11
CA SER A 113 9.24 4.57 -6.40
C SER A 113 10.32 4.53 -7.46
N ASP A 114 10.12 3.72 -8.49
CA ASP A 114 11.02 3.62 -9.66
C ASP A 114 10.31 4.13 -10.92
N SER A 115 9.33 3.40 -11.43
CA SER A 115 8.59 3.77 -12.65
C SER A 115 7.27 4.50 -12.40
N THR A 116 6.83 4.61 -11.15
CA THR A 116 5.51 5.14 -10.78
C THR A 116 5.57 6.41 -9.93
N VAL A 117 6.63 7.23 -10.10
CA VAL A 117 6.86 8.40 -9.24
C VAL A 117 5.68 9.36 -9.23
N ASP A 118 5.13 9.68 -10.41
CA ASP A 118 4.02 10.63 -10.50
C ASP A 118 2.78 10.11 -9.77
N PHE A 119 2.44 8.85 -9.95
CA PHE A 119 1.30 8.22 -9.28
C PHE A 119 1.53 8.14 -7.77
N ASP A 120 2.69 7.70 -7.34
CA ASP A 120 3.00 7.57 -5.91
C ASP A 120 2.98 8.93 -5.21
N ARG A 121 3.61 9.95 -5.81
CA ARG A 121 3.65 11.30 -5.26
C ARG A 121 2.31 12.02 -5.30
N ASP A 122 1.57 11.90 -6.42
CA ASP A 122 0.40 12.74 -6.67
C ASP A 122 -0.92 12.08 -6.25
N VAL A 123 -0.96 10.75 -6.12
CA VAL A 123 -2.16 10.00 -5.74
C VAL A 123 -1.97 9.26 -4.42
N LYS A 124 -0.97 8.38 -4.30
CA LYS A 124 -0.83 7.53 -3.10
C LYS A 124 -0.44 8.33 -1.86
N VAL A 125 0.60 9.14 -1.91
CA VAL A 125 1.04 9.94 -0.76
C VAL A 125 -0.08 10.86 -0.25
N PRO A 126 -0.81 11.60 -1.10
CA PRO A 126 -1.95 12.38 -0.62
C PRO A 126 -3.05 11.54 0.04
N ASN A 127 -3.32 10.33 -0.46
CA ASN A 127 -4.27 9.42 0.18
C ASN A 127 -3.82 9.02 1.58
N TYR A 128 -2.54 8.70 1.76
CA TYR A 128 -1.98 8.40 3.07
C TYR A 128 -2.12 9.58 4.04
N ALA A 129 -1.77 10.77 3.58
CA ALA A 129 -1.84 11.99 4.39
C ALA A 129 -3.27 12.30 4.83
N ARG A 130 -4.23 12.26 3.90
CA ARG A 130 -5.64 12.53 4.21
C ARG A 130 -6.25 11.52 5.18
N SER A 131 -5.80 10.28 5.15
CA SER A 131 -6.30 9.23 6.04
C SER A 131 -5.69 9.27 7.45
N GLY A 132 -4.69 10.13 7.68
CA GLY A 132 -4.11 10.36 9.00
C GLY A 132 -2.83 9.58 9.31
N ILE A 133 -2.16 9.04 8.30
CA ILE A 133 -0.85 8.43 8.48
C ILE A 133 0.15 9.54 8.77
N ARG A 134 0.82 9.46 9.92
CA ARG A 134 1.66 10.54 10.44
C ARG A 134 2.97 10.72 9.71
N GLU A 135 3.57 9.64 9.24
CA GLU A 135 4.88 9.69 8.61
C GLU A 135 4.90 8.78 7.38
N VAL A 136 5.18 9.40 6.23
CA VAL A 136 5.26 8.71 4.94
C VAL A 136 6.58 9.11 4.29
N TRP A 137 7.36 8.11 3.89
CA TRP A 137 8.57 8.32 3.09
C TRP A 137 8.31 7.88 1.66
N LEU A 138 8.55 8.77 0.72
CA LEU A 138 8.59 8.43 -0.71
C LEU A 138 10.06 8.34 -1.14
N TRP A 139 10.53 7.11 -1.34
CA TRP A 139 11.91 6.85 -1.71
C TRP A 139 12.02 6.73 -3.23
N ILE A 140 12.46 7.80 -3.87
CA ILE A 140 12.54 7.88 -5.33
C ILE A 140 13.89 7.35 -5.79
N LEU A 141 13.85 6.30 -6.63
CA LEU A 141 15.07 5.71 -7.21
C LEU A 141 15.47 6.52 -8.45
N ARG A 142 16.68 7.07 -8.42
CA ARG A 142 17.22 7.82 -9.54
C ARG A 142 17.98 6.88 -10.47
N LYS A 143 17.79 7.08 -11.78
CA LYS A 143 18.65 6.42 -12.76
C LYS A 143 20.07 7.00 -12.65
N THR A 144 21.05 6.12 -12.52
CA THR A 144 22.44 6.51 -12.65
C THR A 144 22.70 6.86 -14.11
N VAL A 145 23.19 8.04 -14.36
CA VAL A 145 23.55 8.50 -15.71
C VAL A 145 24.92 7.91 -16.08
#